data_57600ef5457486f6bf7076af0311aeff
#
_entry.id   57600ef5457486f6bf7076af0311aeff
#
_cell.length_a   1.000
_cell.length_b   1.000
_cell.length_c   1.000
_cell.angle_alpha   90.00
_cell.angle_beta   90.00
_cell.angle_gamma   90.00
#
_symmetry.space_group_name_H-M   'P 1'
#
loop_
_entity.id
_entity.type
_entity.pdbx_description
1 polymer ?
#
loop_
_entity_poly.entity_id
_entity_poly.type
_entity_poly.pdbx_seq_one_letter_code
_entity_poly.pdbx_strand_id
1 'polypeptide(L)'
;MTRFSISRPLRRVAAALALTVTLAAPAFAADPLVTTAWLKDHRADANVVVVDVRSAIDGGGTKAYEAAHIPGSIHSDYDKDGWRVTRNDVQFMLPSTAQLEKLIGDLGIDEESHVVVVPAGVSFTDFGSAARIYWTLKVAGLKDVSILNGGVAAWKGAGLPLEGGVSTPSPKIFTATIDKTTLAEIDEVRQIEEKGGATLLDARPANFFNGKERAPTVQAYGHIPNATNLDSAKYYDAQTNMLKPKVELAAISNAIPAGPVVSYCNTGHWAATDWFVLHEVLGREQVKLYDGSMTEWSANPKRPVESARTKWDDVKKTLGLGS
;
A
#
# COMPACT_ATOMS: atom_id res chain seq x y z
N MET A 1 -52.66 -77.96 -28.46
CA MET A 1 -51.81 -77.45 -27.32
C MET A 1 -50.96 -76.30 -27.84
N THR A 2 -51.48 -75.09 -27.68
CA THR A 2 -50.91 -73.87 -28.27
C THR A 2 -50.20 -73.07 -27.16
N ARG A 3 -48.88 -72.89 -27.26
CA ARG A 3 -48.06 -72.08 -26.30
C ARG A 3 -48.02 -70.63 -26.78
N PHE A 4 -48.57 -69.73 -25.97
CA PHE A 4 -48.43 -68.32 -26.16
C PHE A 4 -47.09 -67.85 -25.50
N SER A 5 -46.26 -67.20 -26.29
CA SER A 5 -45.04 -66.53 -25.82
C SER A 5 -45.30 -65.04 -25.65
N ILE A 6 -45.18 -64.55 -24.43
CA ILE A 6 -45.33 -63.11 -24.10
C ILE A 6 -43.96 -62.49 -24.09
N SER A 7 -43.63 -61.65 -25.08
CA SER A 7 -42.46 -60.81 -25.15
C SER A 7 -42.69 -59.49 -24.37
N ARG A 8 -41.87 -59.23 -23.32
CA ARG A 8 -41.82 -57.97 -22.58
C ARG A 8 -40.90 -56.93 -23.31
N PRO A 9 -41.35 -55.69 -23.49
CA PRO A 9 -40.44 -54.66 -24.06
C PRO A 9 -39.51 -54.13 -22.98
N LEU A 10 -38.20 -54.12 -23.27
CA LEU A 10 -37.16 -53.40 -22.48
C LEU A 10 -37.34 -51.90 -22.66
N ARG A 11 -37.75 -51.18 -21.63
CA ARG A 11 -37.66 -49.72 -21.57
C ARG A 11 -36.19 -49.33 -21.33
N ARG A 12 -35.57 -48.73 -22.34
CA ARG A 12 -34.29 -48.04 -22.22
C ARG A 12 -34.52 -46.70 -21.55
N VAL A 13 -34.04 -46.53 -20.30
CA VAL A 13 -33.98 -45.24 -19.62
C VAL A 13 -32.69 -44.57 -20.10
N ALA A 14 -32.84 -43.55 -20.93
CA ALA A 14 -31.74 -42.65 -21.29
C ALA A 14 -31.56 -41.64 -20.17
N ALA A 15 -30.49 -41.77 -19.35
CA ALA A 15 -30.07 -40.74 -18.40
C ALA A 15 -29.41 -39.61 -19.16
N ALA A 16 -30.10 -38.47 -19.27
CA ALA A 16 -29.51 -37.23 -19.77
C ALA A 16 -28.61 -36.60 -18.67
N LEU A 17 -27.31 -36.66 -18.85
CA LEU A 17 -26.34 -35.95 -18.01
C LEU A 17 -26.39 -34.46 -18.41
N ALA A 18 -27.05 -33.63 -17.60
CA ALA A 18 -27.01 -32.17 -17.77
C ALA A 18 -25.65 -31.66 -17.29
N LEU A 19 -24.80 -31.31 -18.24
CA LEU A 19 -23.53 -30.64 -17.99
C LEU A 19 -23.81 -29.17 -17.65
N THR A 20 -23.85 -28.81 -16.36
CA THR A 20 -23.90 -27.41 -15.93
C THR A 20 -22.56 -26.77 -16.17
N VAL A 21 -22.40 -26.04 -17.26
CA VAL A 21 -21.26 -25.14 -17.48
C VAL A 21 -21.47 -23.91 -16.60
N THR A 22 -20.81 -23.87 -15.46
CA THR A 22 -20.66 -22.63 -14.66
C THR A 22 -19.75 -21.70 -15.44
N LEU A 23 -20.33 -20.68 -16.07
CA LEU A 23 -19.57 -19.54 -16.59
C LEU A 23 -18.98 -18.82 -15.37
N ALA A 24 -17.68 -18.99 -15.13
CA ALA A 24 -16.95 -18.14 -14.22
C ALA A 24 -16.99 -16.71 -14.80
N ALA A 25 -17.65 -15.80 -14.10
CA ALA A 25 -17.55 -14.37 -14.42
C ALA A 25 -16.07 -13.96 -14.32
N PRO A 26 -15.58 -13.09 -15.22
CA PRO A 26 -14.23 -12.56 -15.07
C PRO A 26 -14.12 -11.90 -13.69
N ALA A 27 -13.19 -12.36 -12.88
CA ALA A 27 -12.86 -11.71 -11.63
C ALA A 27 -12.18 -10.38 -11.97
N PHE A 28 -12.91 -9.28 -11.85
CA PHE A 28 -12.29 -7.95 -11.86
C PHE A 28 -11.51 -7.79 -10.57
N ALA A 29 -10.27 -7.30 -10.66
CA ALA A 29 -9.52 -6.90 -9.48
C ALA A 29 -10.32 -5.86 -8.67
N ALA A 30 -10.20 -5.93 -7.34
CA ALA A 30 -10.91 -5.00 -6.46
C ALA A 30 -10.51 -3.54 -6.76
N ASP A 31 -11.46 -2.62 -6.64
CA ASP A 31 -11.15 -1.19 -6.73
C ASP A 31 -10.11 -0.82 -5.67
N PRO A 32 -9.02 -0.13 -6.03
CA PRO A 32 -7.97 0.21 -5.07
C PRO A 32 -8.43 1.17 -3.97
N LEU A 33 -9.45 1.99 -4.25
CA LEU A 33 -10.09 2.89 -3.28
C LEU A 33 -11.56 2.53 -3.13
N VAL A 34 -11.99 2.24 -1.90
CA VAL A 34 -13.40 1.99 -1.58
C VAL A 34 -14.00 3.13 -0.74
N THR A 35 -15.30 3.30 -0.88
CA THR A 35 -16.08 4.26 -0.09
C THR A 35 -16.61 3.65 1.19
N THR A 36 -17.05 4.50 2.13
CA THR A 36 -17.75 4.06 3.34
C THR A 36 -19.04 3.30 3.03
N ALA A 37 -19.75 3.67 1.96
CA ALA A 37 -20.95 2.98 1.51
C ALA A 37 -20.61 1.56 1.04
N TRP A 38 -19.60 1.41 0.20
CA TRP A 38 -19.15 0.10 -0.25
C TRP A 38 -18.75 -0.79 0.93
N LEU A 39 -17.89 -0.28 1.83
CA LEU A 39 -17.43 -1.06 2.98
C LEU A 39 -18.58 -1.44 3.92
N LYS A 40 -19.56 -0.55 4.16
CA LYS A 40 -20.76 -0.86 4.94
C LYS A 40 -21.49 -2.10 4.39
N ASP A 41 -21.63 -2.18 3.07
CA ASP A 41 -22.38 -3.24 2.42
C ASP A 41 -21.59 -4.56 2.33
N HIS A 42 -20.24 -4.51 2.28
CA HIS A 42 -19.38 -5.66 2.01
C HIS A 42 -18.54 -6.15 3.20
N ARG A 43 -18.41 -5.39 4.30
CA ARG A 43 -17.54 -5.77 5.44
C ARG A 43 -17.89 -7.10 6.11
N ALA A 44 -19.08 -7.63 5.88
CA ALA A 44 -19.53 -8.92 6.40
C ALA A 44 -19.38 -10.07 5.38
N ASP A 45 -18.87 -9.80 4.18
CA ASP A 45 -18.61 -10.83 3.18
C ASP A 45 -17.47 -11.74 3.68
N ALA A 46 -17.60 -13.04 3.43
CA ALA A 46 -16.75 -14.06 4.03
C ALA A 46 -15.25 -13.93 3.65
N ASN A 47 -14.96 -13.31 2.51
CA ASN A 47 -13.59 -13.07 2.03
C ASN A 47 -13.07 -11.66 2.34
N VAL A 48 -13.89 -10.74 2.89
CA VAL A 48 -13.46 -9.38 3.21
C VAL A 48 -12.83 -9.34 4.60
N VAL A 49 -11.58 -8.87 4.68
CA VAL A 49 -10.85 -8.65 5.92
C VAL A 49 -10.56 -7.17 6.08
N VAL A 50 -11.15 -6.53 7.07
CA VAL A 50 -10.97 -5.09 7.36
C VAL A 50 -9.84 -4.93 8.35
N VAL A 51 -8.74 -4.29 7.95
CA VAL A 51 -7.54 -4.08 8.77
C VAL A 51 -7.40 -2.62 9.14
N ASP A 52 -7.62 -2.30 10.40
CA ASP A 52 -7.38 -0.97 10.97
C ASP A 52 -5.88 -0.82 11.27
N VAL A 53 -5.24 0.14 10.61
CA VAL A 53 -3.78 0.29 10.64
C VAL A 53 -3.31 1.51 11.45
N ARG A 54 -4.19 2.06 12.27
CA ARG A 54 -3.87 3.20 13.14
C ARG A 54 -2.65 2.93 14.01
N SER A 55 -1.79 3.93 14.12
CA SER A 55 -0.53 3.86 14.85
C SER A 55 -0.19 5.18 15.54
N ALA A 56 1.03 5.32 16.05
CA ALA A 56 1.48 6.58 16.65
C ALA A 56 1.58 7.74 15.64
N ILE A 57 1.73 7.45 14.34
CA ILE A 57 1.80 8.47 13.27
C ILE A 57 0.54 9.32 13.19
N ASP A 58 -0.63 8.71 13.40
CA ASP A 58 -1.93 9.41 13.38
C ASP A 58 -2.38 9.92 14.75
N GLY A 59 -1.56 9.72 15.78
CA GLY A 59 -1.83 10.13 17.15
C GLY A 59 -2.81 9.22 17.92
N GLY A 60 -3.23 8.09 17.31
CA GLY A 60 -4.23 7.21 17.90
C GLY A 60 -3.70 5.86 18.36
N GLY A 61 -3.21 5.07 17.42
CA GLY A 61 -2.70 3.73 17.67
C GLY A 61 -3.72 2.77 18.26
N THR A 62 -3.22 1.71 18.91
CA THR A 62 -4.02 0.63 19.51
C THR A 62 -5.11 1.14 20.45
N LYS A 63 -4.82 2.16 21.27
CA LYS A 63 -5.82 2.71 22.20
C LYS A 63 -7.02 3.36 21.50
N ALA A 64 -6.77 4.03 20.37
CA ALA A 64 -7.86 4.61 19.59
C ALA A 64 -8.71 3.55 18.90
N TYR A 65 -8.07 2.45 18.43
CA TYR A 65 -8.77 1.28 17.93
C TYR A 65 -9.65 0.64 19.03
N GLU A 66 -9.07 0.34 20.19
CA GLU A 66 -9.79 -0.26 21.33
C GLU A 66 -10.99 0.59 21.79
N ALA A 67 -10.86 1.90 21.74
CA ALA A 67 -11.93 2.81 22.11
C ALA A 67 -13.08 2.82 21.09
N ALA A 68 -12.76 2.85 19.80
CA ALA A 68 -13.74 2.88 18.72
C ALA A 68 -13.14 2.51 17.38
N HIS A 69 -13.68 1.48 16.72
CA HIS A 69 -13.26 1.02 15.40
C HIS A 69 -14.46 0.58 14.54
N ILE A 70 -14.24 0.35 13.25
CA ILE A 70 -15.27 -0.16 12.33
C ILE A 70 -15.63 -1.60 12.75
N PRO A 71 -16.92 -1.93 12.92
CA PRO A 71 -17.34 -3.24 13.41
C PRO A 71 -16.77 -4.39 12.59
N GLY A 72 -16.14 -5.36 13.28
CA GLY A 72 -15.50 -6.52 12.69
C GLY A 72 -14.10 -6.27 12.13
N SER A 73 -13.55 -5.04 12.23
CA SER A 73 -12.16 -4.81 11.84
C SER A 73 -11.20 -5.41 12.86
N ILE A 74 -10.04 -5.85 12.37
CA ILE A 74 -8.89 -6.27 13.17
C ILE A 74 -7.87 -5.14 13.20
N HIS A 75 -7.07 -5.06 14.25
CA HIS A 75 -6.02 -4.05 14.37
C HIS A 75 -4.65 -4.61 14.05
N SER A 76 -3.89 -3.84 13.27
CA SER A 76 -2.46 -4.07 13.07
C SER A 76 -1.72 -2.73 13.04
N ASP A 77 -1.01 -2.43 14.13
CA ASP A 77 -0.28 -1.17 14.32
C ASP A 77 0.83 -1.05 13.27
N TYR A 78 0.70 -0.06 12.38
CA TYR A 78 1.65 0.15 11.28
C TYR A 78 3.10 0.30 11.74
N ASP A 79 3.33 0.87 12.92
CA ASP A 79 4.68 1.12 13.44
C ASP A 79 5.26 -0.05 14.22
N LYS A 80 4.42 -0.92 14.83
CA LYS A 80 4.87 -1.91 15.81
C LYS A 80 4.74 -3.35 15.37
N ASP A 81 3.79 -3.69 14.48
CA ASP A 81 3.45 -5.08 14.22
C ASP A 81 4.29 -5.73 13.11
N GLY A 82 5.34 -5.03 12.64
CA GLY A 82 6.31 -5.63 11.73
C GLY A 82 6.07 -5.38 10.24
N TRP A 83 5.21 -4.43 9.87
CA TRP A 83 5.04 -3.99 8.47
C TRP A 83 6.31 -3.40 7.87
N ARG A 84 7.22 -2.95 8.73
CA ARG A 84 8.53 -2.42 8.38
C ARG A 84 9.57 -2.91 9.38
N VAL A 85 10.71 -3.37 8.89
CA VAL A 85 11.76 -3.96 9.72
C VAL A 85 13.11 -3.28 9.48
N THR A 86 14.08 -3.52 10.37
CA THR A 86 15.48 -3.21 10.10
C THR A 86 16.12 -4.39 9.38
N ARG A 87 16.72 -4.13 8.22
CA ARG A 87 17.44 -5.13 7.41
C ARG A 87 18.78 -4.55 6.96
N ASN A 88 19.88 -5.26 7.23
CA ASN A 88 21.24 -4.81 6.92
C ASN A 88 21.53 -3.39 7.46
N ASP A 89 21.15 -3.12 8.71
CA ASP A 89 21.27 -1.82 9.39
C ASP A 89 20.45 -0.68 8.78
N VAL A 90 19.62 -0.96 7.78
CA VAL A 90 18.67 0.00 7.19
C VAL A 90 17.31 -0.18 7.84
N GLN A 91 16.76 0.89 8.39
CA GLN A 91 15.45 0.88 9.05
C GLN A 91 14.30 1.01 8.04
N PHE A 92 13.13 0.49 8.41
CA PHE A 92 11.88 0.63 7.69
C PHE A 92 11.79 -0.11 6.34
N MET A 93 12.62 -1.13 6.15
CA MET A 93 12.64 -1.97 4.97
C MET A 93 11.45 -2.94 4.92
N LEU A 94 11.15 -3.44 3.73
CA LEU A 94 10.20 -4.53 3.52
C LEU A 94 10.64 -5.77 4.34
N PRO A 95 9.73 -6.42 5.07
CA PRO A 95 10.01 -7.67 5.77
C PRO A 95 10.42 -8.80 4.82
N SER A 96 11.10 -9.82 5.34
CA SER A 96 11.38 -11.03 4.57
C SER A 96 10.09 -11.80 4.24
N THR A 97 10.14 -12.68 3.24
CA THR A 97 9.01 -13.53 2.83
C THR A 97 8.38 -14.25 4.03
N ALA A 98 9.20 -14.91 4.87
CA ALA A 98 8.70 -15.62 6.04
C ALA A 98 8.04 -14.69 7.10
N GLN A 99 8.56 -13.46 7.25
CA GLN A 99 7.94 -12.48 8.15
C GLN A 99 6.60 -11.99 7.59
N LEU A 100 6.50 -11.77 6.27
CA LEU A 100 5.26 -11.40 5.60
C LEU A 100 4.21 -12.50 5.70
N GLU A 101 4.58 -13.75 5.44
CA GLU A 101 3.68 -14.91 5.56
C GLU A 101 3.10 -15.01 6.97
N LYS A 102 3.97 -14.88 7.98
CA LYS A 102 3.52 -14.90 9.37
C LYS A 102 2.62 -13.72 9.72
N LEU A 103 3.03 -12.49 9.39
CA LEU A 103 2.27 -11.27 9.71
C LEU A 103 0.88 -11.30 9.07
N ILE A 104 0.81 -11.61 7.78
CA ILE A 104 -0.43 -11.62 7.01
C ILE A 104 -1.33 -12.77 7.46
N GLY A 105 -0.75 -13.96 7.64
CA GLY A 105 -1.49 -15.14 8.11
C GLY A 105 -2.06 -14.96 9.52
N ASP A 106 -1.30 -14.38 10.45
CA ASP A 106 -1.76 -14.09 11.81
C ASP A 106 -2.97 -13.13 11.84
N LEU A 107 -3.12 -12.28 10.82
CA LEU A 107 -4.28 -11.40 10.64
C LEU A 107 -5.50 -12.13 10.03
N GLY A 108 -5.43 -13.44 9.83
CA GLY A 108 -6.52 -14.21 9.23
C GLY A 108 -6.68 -13.98 7.73
N ILE A 109 -5.63 -13.55 7.04
CA ILE A 109 -5.60 -13.28 5.61
C ILE A 109 -4.97 -14.47 4.88
N ASP A 110 -5.60 -14.92 3.80
CA ASP A 110 -5.11 -15.87 2.82
C ASP A 110 -5.15 -15.27 1.40
N GLU A 111 -4.74 -16.03 0.39
CA GLU A 111 -4.65 -15.58 -1.01
C GLU A 111 -5.99 -15.22 -1.64
N GLU A 112 -7.11 -15.69 -1.08
CA GLU A 112 -8.48 -15.44 -1.55
C GLU A 112 -9.13 -14.25 -0.82
N SER A 113 -8.44 -13.66 0.15
CA SER A 113 -8.96 -12.55 0.95
C SER A 113 -8.95 -11.24 0.16
N HIS A 114 -10.04 -10.46 0.30
CA HIS A 114 -10.07 -9.05 -0.09
C HIS A 114 -9.77 -8.20 1.15
N VAL A 115 -8.58 -7.62 1.21
CA VAL A 115 -8.16 -6.82 2.36
C VAL A 115 -8.54 -5.35 2.15
N VAL A 116 -9.27 -4.79 3.10
CA VAL A 116 -9.56 -3.35 3.15
C VAL A 116 -8.72 -2.70 4.24
N VAL A 117 -7.71 -1.94 3.83
CA VAL A 117 -6.81 -1.20 4.74
C VAL A 117 -7.49 0.10 5.18
N VAL A 118 -7.58 0.30 6.50
CA VAL A 118 -8.32 1.43 7.09
C VAL A 118 -7.37 2.32 7.88
N PRO A 119 -6.98 3.51 7.34
CA PRO A 119 -6.25 4.53 8.10
C PRO A 119 -7.17 5.28 9.08
N ALA A 120 -6.61 6.16 9.92
CA ALA A 120 -7.39 7.04 10.77
C ALA A 120 -8.24 8.05 9.96
N GLY A 121 -7.73 8.53 8.83
CA GLY A 121 -8.35 9.57 8.01
C GLY A 121 -8.13 10.97 8.57
N VAL A 122 -6.91 11.29 9.01
CA VAL A 122 -6.58 12.56 9.68
C VAL A 122 -5.50 13.37 8.97
N SER A 123 -4.71 12.77 8.09
CA SER A 123 -3.63 13.45 7.38
C SER A 123 -3.13 12.67 6.15
N PHE A 124 -2.36 13.35 5.27
CA PHE A 124 -1.68 12.67 4.17
C PHE A 124 -0.62 11.66 4.63
N THR A 125 -0.01 11.89 5.79
CA THR A 125 0.96 10.96 6.38
C THR A 125 0.29 9.69 6.87
N ASP A 126 -0.87 9.80 7.48
CA ASP A 126 -1.72 8.67 7.86
C ASP A 126 -2.17 7.85 6.64
N PHE A 127 -2.59 8.53 5.56
CA PHE A 127 -2.86 7.84 4.29
C PHE A 127 -1.62 7.09 3.76
N GLY A 128 -0.43 7.65 3.94
CA GLY A 128 0.84 7.02 3.58
C GLY A 128 1.08 5.68 4.30
N SER A 129 0.60 5.53 5.55
CA SER A 129 0.63 4.25 6.28
C SER A 129 -0.21 3.19 5.56
N ALA A 130 -1.44 3.54 5.19
CA ALA A 130 -2.33 2.64 4.45
C ALA A 130 -1.77 2.29 3.07
N ALA A 131 -1.25 3.27 2.33
CA ALA A 131 -0.63 3.05 1.03
C ALA A 131 0.60 2.14 1.11
N ARG A 132 1.41 2.26 2.18
CA ARG A 132 2.58 1.40 2.36
C ARG A 132 2.18 -0.04 2.71
N ILE A 133 1.15 -0.25 3.53
CA ILE A 133 0.61 -1.60 3.80
C ILE A 133 -0.01 -2.17 2.54
N TYR A 134 -0.81 -1.40 1.81
CA TYR A 134 -1.37 -1.80 0.52
C TYR A 134 -0.28 -2.31 -0.43
N TRP A 135 0.77 -1.50 -0.65
CA TRP A 135 1.91 -1.88 -1.47
C TRP A 135 2.60 -3.15 -0.94
N THR A 136 2.78 -3.28 0.37
CA THR A 136 3.39 -4.48 0.98
C THR A 136 2.58 -5.73 0.70
N LEU A 137 1.25 -5.67 0.80
CA LEU A 137 0.34 -6.77 0.47
C LEU A 137 0.40 -7.13 -1.03
N LYS A 138 0.45 -6.14 -1.91
CA LYS A 138 0.63 -6.34 -3.36
C LYS A 138 1.97 -7.00 -3.68
N VAL A 139 3.07 -6.53 -3.08
CA VAL A 139 4.40 -7.17 -3.21
C VAL A 139 4.38 -8.61 -2.68
N ALA A 140 3.64 -8.89 -1.61
CA ALA A 140 3.48 -10.26 -1.09
C ALA A 140 2.64 -11.17 -2.01
N GLY A 141 2.00 -10.61 -3.05
CA GLY A 141 1.23 -11.36 -4.05
C GLY A 141 -0.28 -11.36 -3.83
N LEU A 142 -0.80 -10.59 -2.84
CA LEU A 142 -2.24 -10.49 -2.63
C LEU A 142 -2.89 -9.68 -3.77
N LYS A 143 -3.95 -10.22 -4.36
CA LYS A 143 -4.58 -9.62 -5.54
C LYS A 143 -5.57 -8.53 -5.18
N ASP A 144 -6.46 -8.82 -4.23
CA ASP A 144 -7.59 -7.98 -3.87
C ASP A 144 -7.28 -7.18 -2.61
N VAL A 145 -6.84 -5.94 -2.81
CA VAL A 145 -6.53 -4.99 -1.74
C VAL A 145 -7.20 -3.65 -2.05
N SER A 146 -7.78 -3.03 -1.05
CA SER A 146 -8.38 -1.69 -1.15
C SER A 146 -7.97 -0.83 0.04
N ILE A 147 -8.02 0.49 -0.12
CA ILE A 147 -7.93 1.46 0.99
C ILE A 147 -9.30 2.11 1.16
N LEU A 148 -9.78 2.20 2.40
CA LEU A 148 -10.96 3.02 2.72
C LEU A 148 -10.59 4.50 2.62
N ASN A 149 -11.10 5.20 1.59
CA ASN A 149 -10.80 6.62 1.39
C ASN A 149 -11.39 7.46 2.51
N GLY A 150 -10.53 8.20 3.24
CA GLY A 150 -10.90 8.97 4.42
C GLY A 150 -10.99 8.16 5.72
N GLY A 151 -10.71 6.86 5.69
CA GLY A 151 -10.50 6.01 6.87
C GLY A 151 -11.64 6.01 7.89
N VAL A 152 -11.27 5.80 9.16
CA VAL A 152 -12.22 5.77 10.29
C VAL A 152 -12.94 7.12 10.43
N ALA A 153 -12.28 8.25 10.14
CA ALA A 153 -12.90 9.57 10.22
C ALA A 153 -14.07 9.72 9.23
N ALA A 154 -13.91 9.25 7.97
CA ALA A 154 -14.98 9.27 6.98
C ALA A 154 -16.13 8.33 7.36
N TRP A 155 -15.82 7.13 7.90
CA TRP A 155 -16.82 6.20 8.39
C TRP A 155 -17.67 6.81 9.50
N LYS A 156 -17.01 7.43 10.50
CA LYS A 156 -17.67 8.17 11.58
C LYS A 156 -18.47 9.37 11.06
N GLY A 157 -17.89 10.13 10.13
CA GLY A 157 -18.54 11.29 9.50
C GLY A 157 -19.82 10.92 8.73
N ALA A 158 -19.88 9.71 8.17
CA ALA A 158 -21.09 9.15 7.53
C ALA A 158 -22.16 8.68 8.54
N GLY A 159 -21.95 8.85 9.85
CA GLY A 159 -22.88 8.42 10.88
C GLY A 159 -22.99 6.90 11.04
N LEU A 160 -21.99 6.15 10.55
CA LEU A 160 -21.98 4.70 10.61
C LEU A 160 -21.52 4.20 12.00
N PRO A 161 -21.99 3.01 12.44
CA PRO A 161 -21.69 2.51 13.77
C PRO A 161 -20.21 2.21 13.97
N LEU A 162 -19.74 2.43 15.19
CA LEU A 162 -18.44 1.98 15.68
C LEU A 162 -18.65 1.01 16.83
N GLU A 163 -17.67 0.13 17.05
CA GLU A 163 -17.64 -0.74 18.23
C GLU A 163 -16.33 -0.54 19.00
N GLY A 164 -16.32 -0.91 20.27
CA GLY A 164 -15.12 -0.88 21.11
C GLY A 164 -14.66 -2.29 21.48
N GLY A 165 -13.46 -2.38 22.05
CA GLY A 165 -12.84 -3.66 22.42
C GLY A 165 -11.76 -4.10 21.44
N VAL A 166 -11.44 -5.39 21.42
CA VAL A 166 -10.40 -5.97 20.57
C VAL A 166 -11.00 -7.15 19.81
N SER A 167 -10.91 -7.10 18.49
CA SER A 167 -11.22 -8.25 17.65
C SER A 167 -9.97 -9.11 17.49
N THR A 168 -10.10 -10.40 17.74
CA THR A 168 -9.00 -11.37 17.57
C THR A 168 -9.24 -12.16 16.29
N PRO A 169 -8.37 -12.04 15.27
CA PRO A 169 -8.49 -12.82 14.04
C PRO A 169 -8.24 -14.31 14.30
N SER A 170 -8.83 -15.16 13.46
CA SER A 170 -8.45 -16.57 13.38
C SER A 170 -7.32 -16.71 12.37
N PRO A 171 -6.10 -17.08 12.77
CA PRO A 171 -4.98 -17.18 11.83
C PRO A 171 -5.26 -18.13 10.67
N LYS A 172 -4.75 -17.75 9.50
CA LYS A 172 -4.78 -18.55 8.27
C LYS A 172 -3.36 -18.81 7.77
N ILE A 173 -3.22 -19.73 6.83
CA ILE A 173 -1.96 -19.92 6.10
C ILE A 173 -1.98 -18.93 4.94
N PHE A 174 -0.93 -18.14 4.83
CA PHE A 174 -0.66 -17.28 3.68
C PHE A 174 0.70 -17.62 3.09
N THR A 175 0.77 -17.80 1.77
CA THR A 175 2.00 -18.11 1.05
C THR A 175 2.37 -16.93 0.17
N ALA A 176 3.44 -16.22 0.49
CA ALA A 176 3.84 -15.03 -0.24
C ALA A 176 4.52 -15.38 -1.57
N THR A 177 4.03 -14.77 -2.64
CA THR A 177 4.67 -14.78 -3.96
C THR A 177 5.16 -13.38 -4.28
N ILE A 178 6.45 -13.11 -4.03
CA ILE A 178 7.00 -11.75 -4.11
C ILE A 178 6.94 -11.21 -5.54
N ASP A 179 6.14 -10.17 -5.72
CA ASP A 179 6.06 -9.42 -6.98
C ASP A 179 7.17 -8.37 -7.07
N LYS A 180 8.18 -8.64 -7.90
CA LYS A 180 9.30 -7.73 -8.17
C LYS A 180 8.97 -6.65 -9.21
N THR A 181 7.81 -6.70 -9.84
CA THR A 181 7.43 -5.68 -10.84
C THR A 181 7.08 -4.35 -10.20
N THR A 182 6.73 -4.35 -8.92
CA THR A 182 6.35 -3.17 -8.13
C THR A 182 7.41 -2.74 -7.10
N LEU A 183 8.49 -3.54 -6.95
CA LEU A 183 9.59 -3.31 -6.01
C LEU A 183 10.86 -2.91 -6.78
N ALA A 184 11.49 -1.80 -6.41
CA ALA A 184 12.84 -1.44 -6.85
C ALA A 184 13.85 -1.68 -5.72
N GLU A 185 14.93 -2.37 -6.03
CA GLU A 185 16.05 -2.57 -5.10
C GLU A 185 17.17 -1.56 -5.37
N ILE A 186 18.06 -1.37 -4.40
CA ILE A 186 19.15 -0.39 -4.43
C ILE A 186 20.02 -0.46 -5.69
N ASP A 187 20.28 -1.67 -6.22
CA ASP A 187 21.14 -1.82 -7.40
C ASP A 187 20.43 -1.34 -8.68
N GLU A 188 19.09 -1.52 -8.77
CA GLU A 188 18.28 -0.95 -9.85
C GLU A 188 18.28 0.59 -9.77
N VAL A 189 18.09 1.16 -8.58
CA VAL A 189 18.11 2.62 -8.37
C VAL A 189 19.46 3.21 -8.74
N ARG A 190 20.56 2.55 -8.39
CA ARG A 190 21.93 2.96 -8.80
C ARG A 190 22.10 2.94 -10.33
N GLN A 191 21.60 1.90 -10.99
CA GLN A 191 21.68 1.83 -12.45
C GLN A 191 20.87 2.96 -13.11
N ILE A 192 19.72 3.29 -12.57
CA ILE A 192 18.88 4.40 -13.07
C ILE A 192 19.59 5.74 -12.84
N GLU A 193 20.17 5.95 -11.67
CA GLU A 193 20.94 7.18 -11.38
C GLU A 193 22.12 7.35 -12.34
N GLU A 194 22.88 6.27 -12.60
CA GLU A 194 24.08 6.30 -13.44
C GLU A 194 23.75 6.37 -14.97
N LYS A 195 22.67 5.73 -15.43
CA LYS A 195 22.41 5.47 -16.86
C LYS A 195 21.06 5.98 -17.36
N GLY A 196 20.19 6.42 -16.46
CA GLY A 196 18.80 6.75 -16.80
C GLY A 196 17.94 5.50 -17.03
N GLY A 197 16.88 5.65 -17.81
CA GLY A 197 15.94 4.57 -18.15
C GLY A 197 14.64 4.59 -17.37
N ALA A 198 14.59 5.31 -16.25
CA ALA A 198 13.37 5.58 -15.47
C ALA A 198 13.47 6.96 -14.79
N THR A 199 12.33 7.51 -14.43
CA THR A 199 12.26 8.71 -13.57
C THR A 199 12.39 8.28 -12.11
N LEU A 200 13.41 8.78 -11.41
CA LEU A 200 13.47 8.73 -9.96
C LEU A 200 12.54 9.83 -9.41
N LEU A 201 11.47 9.46 -8.74
CA LEU A 201 10.44 10.37 -8.23
C LEU A 201 10.58 10.52 -6.73
N ASP A 202 10.98 11.72 -6.29
CA ASP A 202 11.09 12.06 -4.87
C ASP A 202 9.75 12.57 -4.34
N ALA A 203 9.10 11.79 -3.51
CA ALA A 203 7.78 12.05 -2.92
C ALA A 203 7.80 13.01 -1.73
N ARG A 204 8.97 13.55 -1.37
CA ARG A 204 9.15 14.41 -0.19
C ARG A 204 8.79 15.86 -0.47
N PRO A 205 8.42 16.63 0.58
CA PRO A 205 8.36 18.08 0.50
C PRO A 205 9.66 18.71 -0.02
N ALA A 206 9.54 19.84 -0.69
CA ALA A 206 10.66 20.52 -1.34
C ALA A 206 11.83 20.89 -0.39
N ASN A 207 11.58 21.08 0.91
CA ASN A 207 12.65 21.33 1.88
C ASN A 207 13.59 20.13 2.04
N PHE A 208 13.08 18.91 2.03
CA PHE A 208 13.91 17.70 2.05
C PHE A 208 14.63 17.51 0.73
N PHE A 209 13.93 17.66 -0.39
CA PHE A 209 14.50 17.56 -1.73
C PHE A 209 15.67 18.52 -1.93
N ASN A 210 15.48 19.79 -1.59
CA ASN A 210 16.50 20.83 -1.72
C ASN A 210 17.60 20.76 -0.64
N GLY A 211 17.52 19.84 0.32
CA GLY A 211 18.49 19.67 1.36
C GLY A 211 18.45 20.71 2.48
N LYS A 212 17.35 21.44 2.64
CA LYS A 212 17.14 22.32 3.80
C LYS A 212 16.86 21.52 5.07
N GLU A 213 16.14 20.41 4.92
CA GLU A 213 15.77 19.48 5.98
C GLU A 213 16.27 18.07 5.70
N ARG A 214 16.38 17.26 6.73
CA ARG A 214 16.81 15.88 6.69
C ARG A 214 16.07 15.07 7.77
N ALA A 215 15.54 13.91 7.41
CA ALA A 215 14.96 12.99 8.37
C ALA A 215 16.07 12.40 9.29
N PRO A 216 15.75 12.03 10.53
CA PRO A 216 16.74 11.50 11.48
C PRO A 216 17.51 10.28 10.98
N THR A 217 16.87 9.41 10.21
CA THR A 217 17.48 8.17 9.66
C THR A 217 18.30 8.39 8.40
N VAL A 218 18.16 9.54 7.73
CA VAL A 218 18.88 9.87 6.49
C VAL A 218 20.21 10.51 6.82
N GLN A 219 21.31 10.10 6.17
CA GLN A 219 22.67 10.56 6.48
C GLN A 219 23.12 11.76 5.64
N ALA A 220 22.42 12.09 4.56
CA ALA A 220 22.76 13.20 3.66
C ALA A 220 21.60 14.18 3.46
N TYR A 221 21.91 15.45 3.21
CA TYR A 221 20.95 16.48 2.85
C TYR A 221 20.79 16.55 1.33
N GLY A 222 19.56 16.48 0.83
CA GLY A 222 19.24 16.55 -0.60
C GLY A 222 18.57 15.28 -1.13
N HIS A 223 18.77 14.99 -2.41
CA HIS A 223 18.06 13.96 -3.16
C HIS A 223 18.99 13.12 -4.04
N ILE A 224 18.52 11.99 -4.55
CA ILE A 224 19.24 11.17 -5.53
C ILE A 224 19.40 12.00 -6.83
N PRO A 225 20.60 12.08 -7.42
CA PRO A 225 20.84 12.91 -8.61
C PRO A 225 19.82 12.64 -9.74
N ASN A 226 19.51 13.67 -10.51
CA ASN A 226 18.55 13.65 -11.60
C ASN A 226 17.10 13.30 -11.21
N ALA A 227 16.75 13.27 -9.93
CA ALA A 227 15.39 12.99 -9.49
C ALA A 227 14.43 14.15 -9.79
N THR A 228 13.19 13.80 -10.10
CA THR A 228 12.06 14.72 -10.18
C THR A 228 11.37 14.80 -8.82
N ASN A 229 11.01 15.98 -8.35
CA ASN A 229 10.28 16.13 -7.09
C ASN A 229 8.78 16.32 -7.32
N LEU A 230 7.98 15.48 -6.69
CA LEU A 230 6.54 15.67 -6.55
C LEU A 230 6.13 15.28 -5.14
N ASP A 231 5.89 16.28 -4.29
CA ASP A 231 5.41 16.07 -2.93
C ASP A 231 4.09 15.29 -2.92
N SER A 232 4.09 14.12 -2.29
CA SER A 232 2.93 13.22 -2.19
C SER A 232 1.70 13.87 -1.53
N ALA A 233 1.91 14.88 -0.67
CA ALA A 233 0.82 15.62 -0.06
C ALA A 233 -0.08 16.34 -1.09
N LYS A 234 0.41 16.60 -2.30
CA LYS A 234 -0.39 17.21 -3.38
C LYS A 234 -1.55 16.34 -3.83
N TYR A 235 -1.46 15.02 -3.68
CA TYR A 235 -2.52 14.07 -4.02
C TYR A 235 -3.65 14.03 -3.00
N TYR A 236 -3.43 14.61 -1.82
CA TYR A 236 -4.35 14.55 -0.69
C TYR A 236 -5.10 15.88 -0.53
N ASP A 237 -6.38 15.81 -0.21
CA ASP A 237 -7.19 16.94 0.17
C ASP A 237 -7.28 17.03 1.70
N ALA A 238 -6.59 18.01 2.28
CA ALA A 238 -6.55 18.21 3.74
C ALA A 238 -7.88 18.70 4.33
N GLN A 239 -8.85 19.13 3.52
CA GLN A 239 -10.16 19.57 4.01
C GLN A 239 -11.09 18.38 4.21
N THR A 240 -11.02 17.40 3.31
CA THR A 240 -11.85 16.17 3.37
C THR A 240 -11.13 15.00 3.99
N ASN A 241 -9.81 15.09 4.16
CA ASN A 241 -8.92 13.99 4.56
C ASN A 241 -9.02 12.75 3.64
N MET A 242 -9.12 12.99 2.34
CA MET A 242 -9.23 11.97 1.30
C MET A 242 -8.21 12.19 0.19
N LEU A 243 -7.93 11.16 -0.60
CA LEU A 243 -7.31 11.39 -1.91
C LEU A 243 -8.26 12.20 -2.78
N LYS A 244 -7.67 13.09 -3.58
CA LYS A 244 -8.38 13.90 -4.57
C LYS A 244 -9.07 13.03 -5.64
N PRO A 245 -10.07 13.55 -6.33
CA PRO A 245 -10.70 12.85 -7.44
C PRO A 245 -9.70 12.46 -8.54
N LYS A 246 -9.92 11.32 -9.20
CA LYS A 246 -9.02 10.76 -10.23
C LYS A 246 -8.59 11.75 -11.30
N VAL A 247 -9.48 12.67 -11.71
CA VAL A 247 -9.18 13.71 -12.71
C VAL A 247 -8.13 14.69 -12.19
N GLU A 248 -8.19 15.06 -10.92
CA GLU A 248 -7.21 15.96 -10.30
C GLU A 248 -5.88 15.24 -10.05
N LEU A 249 -5.93 13.98 -9.61
CA LEU A 249 -4.73 13.13 -9.48
C LEU A 249 -3.98 13.03 -10.82
N ALA A 250 -4.71 12.80 -11.91
CA ALA A 250 -4.13 12.76 -13.26
C ALA A 250 -3.50 14.11 -13.65
N ALA A 251 -4.18 15.24 -13.37
CA ALA A 251 -3.64 16.57 -13.67
C ALA A 251 -2.34 16.87 -12.90
N ILE A 252 -2.27 16.51 -11.62
CA ILE A 252 -1.06 16.64 -10.79
C ILE A 252 0.07 15.76 -11.36
N SER A 253 -0.25 14.53 -11.77
CA SER A 253 0.70 13.56 -12.29
C SER A 253 1.27 13.89 -13.66
N ASN A 254 0.70 14.86 -14.40
CA ASN A 254 1.24 15.35 -15.67
C ASN A 254 2.61 16.03 -15.54
N ALA A 255 3.00 16.42 -14.31
CA ALA A 255 4.34 16.94 -14.04
C ALA A 255 5.43 15.82 -14.07
N ILE A 256 5.05 14.55 -14.05
CA ILE A 256 5.97 13.41 -14.04
C ILE A 256 6.20 12.97 -15.48
N PRO A 257 7.46 12.84 -15.96
CA PRO A 257 7.77 12.35 -17.29
C PRO A 257 7.06 11.01 -17.61
N ALA A 258 6.75 10.81 -18.89
CA ALA A 258 6.23 9.53 -19.37
C ALA A 258 7.29 8.43 -19.26
N GLY A 259 6.84 7.15 -19.18
CA GLY A 259 7.72 5.98 -19.07
C GLY A 259 7.84 5.43 -17.65
N PRO A 260 8.85 4.60 -17.38
CA PRO A 260 9.05 3.96 -16.08
C PRO A 260 9.34 4.99 -14.97
N VAL A 261 8.83 4.70 -13.77
CA VAL A 261 9.00 5.54 -12.58
C VAL A 261 9.44 4.68 -11.40
N VAL A 262 10.38 5.17 -10.62
CA VAL A 262 10.72 4.61 -9.31
C VAL A 262 10.49 5.69 -8.26
N SER A 263 9.45 5.52 -7.44
CA SER A 263 9.13 6.44 -6.34
C SER A 263 9.97 6.13 -5.12
N TYR A 264 10.48 7.17 -4.45
CA TYR A 264 11.20 7.08 -3.19
C TYR A 264 10.90 8.28 -2.29
N CYS A 265 11.23 8.18 -0.99
CA CYS A 265 11.15 9.30 -0.06
C CYS A 265 12.28 9.24 1.00
N ASN A 266 11.97 9.33 2.29
CA ASN A 266 12.96 9.04 3.35
C ASN A 266 13.06 7.54 3.66
N THR A 267 11.91 6.84 3.74
CA THR A 267 11.74 5.47 4.28
C THR A 267 10.70 4.64 3.51
N GLY A 268 10.34 5.02 2.28
CA GLY A 268 9.32 4.37 1.47
C GLY A 268 7.86 4.59 1.94
N HIS A 269 7.64 5.47 2.91
CA HIS A 269 6.31 5.74 3.47
C HIS A 269 5.48 6.68 2.57
N TRP A 270 5.94 7.91 2.31
CA TRP A 270 5.25 8.85 1.42
C TRP A 270 5.32 8.40 -0.05
N ALA A 271 6.42 7.77 -0.43
CA ALA A 271 6.60 7.21 -1.77
C ALA A 271 5.54 6.14 -2.12
N ALA A 272 4.99 5.46 -1.11
CA ALA A 272 3.91 4.51 -1.32
C ALA A 272 2.61 5.20 -1.77
N THR A 273 2.36 6.45 -1.37
CA THR A 273 1.24 7.24 -1.90
C THR A 273 1.42 7.56 -3.37
N ASP A 274 2.63 7.98 -3.80
CA ASP A 274 2.91 8.24 -5.22
C ASP A 274 2.77 6.96 -6.05
N TRP A 275 3.32 5.85 -5.56
CA TRP A 275 3.17 4.55 -6.21
C TRP A 275 1.69 4.15 -6.33
N PHE A 276 0.93 4.26 -5.24
CA PHE A 276 -0.49 3.91 -5.20
C PHE A 276 -1.30 4.74 -6.20
N VAL A 277 -1.08 6.06 -6.23
CA VAL A 277 -1.79 6.95 -7.16
C VAL A 277 -1.42 6.63 -8.60
N LEU A 278 -0.13 6.51 -8.91
CA LEU A 278 0.33 6.32 -10.28
C LEU A 278 -0.02 4.92 -10.80
N HIS A 279 0.28 3.89 -10.03
CA HIS A 279 0.10 2.50 -10.44
C HIS A 279 -1.36 2.06 -10.36
N GLU A 280 -1.95 2.14 -9.18
CA GLU A 280 -3.26 1.55 -8.90
C GLU A 280 -4.43 2.45 -9.37
N VAL A 281 -4.37 3.75 -9.07
CA VAL A 281 -5.49 4.66 -9.40
C VAL A 281 -5.45 5.13 -10.85
N LEU A 282 -4.26 5.46 -11.36
CA LEU A 282 -4.08 6.00 -12.71
C LEU A 282 -3.71 4.94 -13.76
N GLY A 283 -3.34 3.72 -13.33
CA GLY A 283 -3.06 2.59 -14.21
C GLY A 283 -1.73 2.68 -14.97
N ARG A 284 -0.70 3.34 -14.42
CA ARG A 284 0.66 3.34 -14.99
C ARG A 284 1.36 2.05 -14.57
N GLU A 285 1.49 1.08 -15.47
CA GLU A 285 2.02 -0.26 -15.16
C GLU A 285 3.51 -0.28 -14.74
N GLN A 286 4.31 0.66 -15.24
CA GLN A 286 5.76 0.69 -15.00
C GLN A 286 6.13 1.64 -13.84
N VAL A 287 5.51 1.44 -12.68
CA VAL A 287 5.81 2.22 -11.47
C VAL A 287 6.26 1.27 -10.37
N LYS A 288 7.45 1.52 -9.84
CA LYS A 288 8.01 0.78 -8.71
C LYS A 288 8.18 1.68 -7.50
N LEU A 289 8.24 1.07 -6.34
CA LEU A 289 8.61 1.75 -5.10
C LEU A 289 9.98 1.25 -4.63
N TYR A 290 10.88 2.17 -4.34
CA TYR A 290 12.13 1.91 -3.65
C TYR A 290 11.94 2.12 -2.15
N ASP A 291 11.75 1.04 -1.40
CA ASP A 291 11.39 1.10 0.02
C ASP A 291 12.53 1.58 0.92
N GLY A 292 13.78 1.25 0.61
CA GLY A 292 14.97 1.73 1.33
C GLY A 292 15.16 3.23 1.23
N SER A 293 14.74 3.84 0.13
CA SER A 293 14.68 5.30 -0.05
C SER A 293 15.98 6.02 0.34
N MET A 294 15.90 7.28 0.80
CA MET A 294 17.08 8.05 1.24
C MET A 294 17.76 7.45 2.47
N THR A 295 17.06 6.71 3.32
CA THR A 295 17.68 6.02 4.47
C THR A 295 18.72 5.01 3.99
N GLU A 296 18.38 4.16 3.01
CA GLU A 296 19.33 3.21 2.43
C GLU A 296 20.35 3.90 1.50
N TRP A 297 19.86 4.81 0.64
CA TRP A 297 20.74 5.50 -0.31
C TRP A 297 21.88 6.21 0.39
N SER A 298 21.58 7.04 1.38
CA SER A 298 22.56 7.87 2.07
C SER A 298 23.39 7.15 3.13
N ALA A 299 23.07 5.90 3.47
CA ALA A 299 23.88 5.08 4.39
C ALA A 299 25.29 4.81 3.84
N ASN A 300 25.47 4.83 2.52
CA ASN A 300 26.79 4.76 1.89
C ASN A 300 27.22 6.15 1.41
N PRO A 301 28.25 6.78 2.06
CA PRO A 301 28.69 8.13 1.71
C PRO A 301 29.33 8.25 0.31
N LYS A 302 29.59 7.13 -0.38
CA LYS A 302 30.07 7.11 -1.77
C LYS A 302 28.96 7.29 -2.79
N ARG A 303 27.69 7.14 -2.39
CA ARG A 303 26.56 7.38 -3.30
C ARG A 303 26.33 8.88 -3.42
N PRO A 304 26.18 9.38 -4.65
CA PRO A 304 26.04 10.82 -4.88
C PRO A 304 24.68 11.32 -4.37
N VAL A 305 24.67 12.58 -3.93
CA VAL A 305 23.46 13.30 -3.50
C VAL A 305 23.55 14.73 -4.04
N GLU A 306 22.49 15.16 -4.72
CA GLU A 306 22.33 16.55 -5.11
C GLU A 306 21.60 17.34 -4.02
N SER A 307 22.06 18.59 -3.81
CA SER A 307 21.51 19.46 -2.78
C SER A 307 21.68 20.94 -3.17
N ALA A 308 20.66 21.73 -2.95
CA ALA A 308 20.81 23.18 -3.03
C ALA A 308 21.52 23.77 -1.80
N ARG A 309 21.83 22.96 -0.79
CA ARG A 309 22.54 23.35 0.42
C ARG A 309 23.99 23.68 0.11
N THR A 310 24.46 24.81 0.61
CA THR A 310 25.85 25.25 0.46
C THR A 310 26.68 24.92 1.69
N LYS A 311 28.04 24.87 1.57
CA LYS A 311 28.94 24.76 2.73
C LYS A 311 28.73 25.90 3.75
N TRP A 312 28.24 27.05 3.30
CA TRP A 312 27.92 28.17 4.17
C TRP A 312 26.69 27.90 5.07
N ASP A 313 25.75 27.14 4.59
CA ASP A 313 24.57 26.70 5.39
C ASP A 313 25.03 25.77 6.53
N ASP A 314 26.04 24.94 6.30
CA ASP A 314 26.65 24.10 7.35
C ASP A 314 27.35 24.94 8.42
N VAL A 315 28.09 25.96 8.00
CA VAL A 315 28.76 26.91 8.91
C VAL A 315 27.72 27.66 9.75
N LYS A 316 26.68 28.21 9.14
CA LYS A 316 25.60 28.89 9.87
C LYS A 316 24.95 27.99 10.93
N LYS A 317 24.64 26.75 10.58
CA LYS A 317 24.06 25.78 11.52
C LYS A 317 24.99 25.50 12.70
N THR A 318 26.27 25.34 12.44
CA THR A 318 27.29 25.10 13.48
C THR A 318 27.41 26.31 14.42
N LEU A 319 27.25 27.53 13.89
CA LEU A 319 27.33 28.77 14.66
C LEU A 319 26.02 29.18 15.33
N GLY A 320 24.93 28.37 15.16
CA GLY A 320 23.58 28.71 15.69
C GLY A 320 22.93 29.91 15.01
N LEU A 321 23.47 30.35 13.87
CA LEU A 321 22.91 31.43 13.06
C LEU A 321 21.81 30.83 12.17
N GLY A 322 20.55 30.99 12.54
CA GLY A 322 19.41 30.41 11.87
C GLY A 322 19.44 30.51 10.35
N SER A 323 18.81 29.51 9.68
CA SER A 323 18.63 29.48 8.23
C SER A 323 17.55 30.43 7.77
#